data_454672ff94015808cddf0ea1bb55014f
#
_entry.id   454672ff94015808cddf0ea1bb55014f
#
_cell.length_a   1.000
_cell.length_b   1.000
_cell.length_c   1.000
_cell.angle_alpha   90.00
_cell.angle_beta   90.00
_cell.angle_gamma   90.00
#
_symmetry.space_group_name_H-M   'P 1'
#
loop_
_entity.id
_entity.type
_entity.pdbx_description
1 polymer ?
#
loop_
_entity_poly.entity_id
_entity_poly.type
_entity_poly.pdbx_seq_one_letter_code
_entity_poly.pdbx_strand_id
1 'polypeptide(L)'
;MKFHNIDLPQEKITAFCRRRKVVELALFGSVLRDDFRPDSDIDVLVTFTPDCGWSLFDLAQMQEELKDIFQREVDIVEKEGLRNPFRRHEILNHMEVVYAA
;
A
#
# COMPACT_ATOMS: atom_id res chain seq x y z
N MET A 1 0.63 -6.01 -14.61
CA MET A 1 -0.82 -5.98 -14.36
C MET A 1 -1.30 -4.54 -14.30
N LYS A 2 -2.46 -4.29 -14.88
CA LYS A 2 -3.03 -2.95 -14.88
C LYS A 2 -4.18 -2.89 -13.89
N PHE A 3 -4.19 -1.85 -13.05
CA PHE A 3 -5.21 -1.66 -12.02
C PHE A 3 -5.81 -0.27 -12.19
N HIS A 4 -7.08 -0.21 -12.58
CA HIS A 4 -7.73 1.03 -12.98
C HIS A 4 -6.89 1.73 -14.06
N ASN A 5 -6.36 2.92 -13.77
CA ASN A 5 -5.54 3.67 -14.73
C ASN A 5 -4.05 3.61 -14.41
N ILE A 6 -3.63 2.62 -13.60
CA ILE A 6 -2.25 2.48 -13.15
C ILE A 6 -1.69 1.13 -13.58
N ASP A 7 -0.50 1.12 -14.15
CA ASP A 7 0.24 -0.12 -14.35
C ASP A 7 0.87 -0.54 -13.05
N LEU A 8 0.55 -1.75 -12.59
CA LEU A 8 1.12 -2.30 -11.38
C LEU A 8 2.32 -3.18 -11.74
N PRO A 9 3.54 -2.79 -11.36
CA PRO A 9 4.74 -3.61 -11.62
C PRO A 9 4.78 -4.75 -10.63
N GLN A 10 4.06 -5.82 -10.90
CA GLN A 10 3.84 -6.92 -9.97
C GLN A 10 5.13 -7.52 -9.42
N GLU A 11 6.14 -7.67 -10.27
CA GLU A 11 7.42 -8.24 -9.83
C GLU A 11 8.12 -7.35 -8.83
N LYS A 12 8.08 -6.03 -9.05
CA LYS A 12 8.68 -5.06 -8.13
C LYS A 12 7.92 -5.02 -6.82
N ILE A 13 6.60 -5.10 -6.88
CA ILE A 13 5.76 -5.14 -5.68
C ILE A 13 6.08 -6.39 -4.86
N THR A 14 6.16 -7.54 -5.51
CA THR A 14 6.48 -8.79 -4.83
C THR A 14 7.86 -8.75 -4.19
N ALA A 15 8.87 -8.25 -4.89
CA ALA A 15 10.22 -8.12 -4.36
C ALA A 15 10.26 -7.18 -3.15
N PHE A 16 9.54 -6.05 -3.23
CA PHE A 16 9.44 -5.12 -2.12
C PHE A 16 8.82 -5.80 -0.89
N CYS A 17 7.70 -6.49 -1.09
CA CYS A 17 6.99 -7.14 0.01
C CYS A 17 7.83 -8.20 0.70
N ARG A 18 8.56 -9.01 -0.08
CA ARG A 18 9.44 -10.03 0.49
C ARG A 18 10.58 -9.41 1.26
N ARG A 19 11.19 -8.36 0.72
CA ARG A 19 12.32 -7.69 1.36
C ARG A 19 11.91 -6.99 2.65
N ARG A 20 10.69 -6.43 2.67
CA ARG A 20 10.21 -5.66 3.81
C ARG A 20 9.29 -6.44 4.75
N LYS A 21 9.18 -7.76 4.59
CA LYS A 21 8.37 -8.63 5.45
C LYS A 21 6.89 -8.23 5.46
N VAL A 22 6.39 -7.80 4.32
CA VAL A 22 4.98 -7.49 4.14
C VAL A 22 4.25 -8.80 3.82
N VAL A 23 3.19 -9.08 4.56
CA VAL A 23 2.36 -10.26 4.30
C VAL A 23 1.13 -9.92 3.46
N GLU A 24 0.71 -8.67 3.46
CA GLU A 24 -0.40 -8.22 2.62
C GLU A 24 -0.20 -6.76 2.27
N LEU A 25 -0.41 -6.45 1.00
CA LEU A 25 -0.37 -5.06 0.52
C LEU A 25 -1.62 -4.81 -0.30
N ALA A 26 -2.36 -3.76 0.06
CA ALA A 26 -3.61 -3.42 -0.60
C ALA A 26 -3.63 -1.94 -0.95
N LEU A 27 -4.42 -1.60 -1.97
CA LEU A 27 -4.64 -0.22 -2.36
C LEU A 27 -6.04 0.20 -1.91
N PHE A 28 -6.17 1.45 -1.49
CA PHE A 28 -7.46 1.97 -1.07
C PHE A 28 -7.55 3.47 -1.40
N GLY A 29 -8.70 4.06 -1.14
CA GLY A 29 -8.89 5.49 -1.34
C GLY A 29 -9.12 5.87 -2.79
N SER A 30 -8.56 7.01 -3.20
CA SER A 30 -8.85 7.60 -4.50
C SER A 30 -8.44 6.73 -5.69
N VAL A 31 -7.45 5.88 -5.54
CA VAL A 31 -7.01 4.99 -6.63
C VAL A 31 -8.10 4.02 -7.06
N LEU A 32 -9.07 3.75 -6.18
CA LEU A 32 -10.19 2.86 -6.48
C LEU A 32 -11.35 3.56 -7.19
N ARG A 33 -11.24 4.86 -7.39
CA ARG A 33 -12.30 5.65 -8.03
C ARG A 33 -12.02 5.84 -9.51
N ASP A 34 -13.09 5.96 -10.28
CA ASP A 34 -12.98 6.18 -11.73
C ASP A 34 -12.40 7.54 -12.08
N ASP A 35 -12.49 8.51 -11.16
CA ASP A 35 -11.96 9.85 -11.36
C ASP A 35 -10.54 10.03 -10.86
N PHE A 36 -9.82 8.94 -10.60
CA PHE A 36 -8.44 8.97 -10.16
C PHE A 36 -7.56 9.69 -11.17
N ARG A 37 -6.84 10.71 -10.72
CA ARG A 37 -6.02 11.57 -11.58
C ARG A 37 -4.55 11.19 -11.51
N PRO A 38 -3.78 11.54 -12.55
CA PRO A 38 -2.33 11.27 -12.54
C PRO A 38 -1.57 11.94 -11.38
N ASP A 39 -2.09 13.01 -10.80
CA ASP A 39 -1.47 13.71 -9.68
C ASP A 39 -2.01 13.27 -8.32
N SER A 40 -2.92 12.29 -8.28
CA SER A 40 -3.46 11.78 -7.03
C SER A 40 -2.46 10.86 -6.34
N ASP A 41 -2.45 10.91 -5.00
CA ASP A 41 -1.61 10.01 -4.19
C ASP A 41 -2.19 8.60 -4.21
N ILE A 42 -1.31 7.62 -4.10
CA ILE A 42 -1.72 6.23 -3.94
C ILE A 42 -1.72 5.89 -2.45
N ASP A 43 -2.88 5.50 -1.94
CA ASP A 43 -3.01 5.08 -0.54
C ASP A 43 -2.78 3.58 -0.46
N VAL A 44 -1.79 3.17 0.35
CA VAL A 44 -1.36 1.78 0.45
C VAL A 44 -1.56 1.31 1.88
N LEU A 45 -2.25 0.20 2.04
CA LEU A 45 -2.43 -0.45 3.33
C LEU A 45 -1.50 -1.65 3.41
N VAL A 46 -0.62 -1.66 4.42
CA VAL A 46 0.35 -2.74 4.58
C VAL A 46 0.11 -3.49 5.88
N THR A 47 0.31 -4.80 5.83
CA THR A 47 0.34 -5.67 7.00
C THR A 47 1.71 -6.35 7.02
N PHE A 48 2.44 -6.19 8.11
CA PHE A 48 3.76 -6.80 8.26
C PHE A 48 3.67 -8.10 9.06
N THR A 49 4.71 -8.92 8.93
CA THR A 49 4.85 -10.08 9.81
C THR A 49 4.96 -9.61 11.26
N PRO A 50 4.47 -10.40 12.23
CA PRO A 50 4.71 -10.09 13.64
C PRO A 50 6.23 -9.99 13.89
N ASP A 51 6.61 -9.08 14.78
CA ASP A 51 8.00 -8.91 15.18
C ASP A 51 8.95 -8.53 14.04
N CYS A 52 8.44 -7.85 13.01
CA CYS A 52 9.30 -7.40 11.92
C CYS A 52 10.37 -6.38 12.34
N GLY A 53 10.09 -5.64 13.42
CA GLY A 53 11.07 -4.73 13.99
C GLY A 53 11.30 -3.44 13.22
N TRP A 54 10.41 -3.06 12.32
CA TRP A 54 10.57 -1.83 11.54
C TRP A 54 10.36 -0.59 12.40
N SER A 55 11.29 0.36 12.27
CA SER A 55 11.18 1.67 12.91
C SER A 55 10.46 2.66 11.99
N LEU A 56 10.19 3.86 12.51
CA LEU A 56 9.64 4.93 11.68
C LEU A 56 10.61 5.30 10.55
N PHE A 57 11.90 5.16 10.79
CA PHE A 57 12.93 5.39 9.78
C PHE A 57 12.79 4.41 8.62
N ASP A 58 12.55 3.14 8.96
CA ASP A 58 12.34 2.11 7.94
C ASP A 58 11.08 2.37 7.13
N LEU A 59 10.02 2.82 7.80
CA LEU A 59 8.77 3.15 7.11
C LEU A 59 8.96 4.31 6.13
N ALA A 60 9.75 5.31 6.50
CA ALA A 60 10.05 6.42 5.60
C ALA A 60 10.80 5.93 4.36
N GLN A 61 11.74 4.99 4.52
CA GLN A 61 12.44 4.40 3.40
C GLN A 61 11.51 3.58 2.51
N MET A 62 10.60 2.83 3.13
CA MET A 62 9.61 2.05 2.38
C MET A 62 8.71 2.95 1.54
N GLN A 63 8.33 4.10 2.06
CA GLN A 63 7.53 5.05 1.32
C GLN A 63 8.25 5.54 0.07
N GLU A 64 9.54 5.84 0.20
CA GLU A 64 10.35 6.23 -0.96
C GLU A 64 10.50 5.09 -1.97
N GLU A 65 10.67 3.86 -1.49
CA GLU A 65 10.75 2.69 -2.37
C GLU A 65 9.44 2.50 -3.15
N LEU A 66 8.30 2.65 -2.50
CA LEU A 66 7.01 2.51 -3.15
C LEU A 66 6.74 3.65 -4.13
N LYS A 67 7.20 4.86 -3.81
CA LYS A 67 7.12 5.98 -4.75
C LYS A 67 7.87 5.67 -6.04
N ASP A 68 9.04 5.05 -5.93
CA ASP A 68 9.81 4.63 -7.10
C ASP A 68 9.08 3.54 -7.88
N ILE A 69 8.50 2.59 -7.18
CA ILE A 69 7.79 1.48 -7.81
C ILE A 69 6.56 1.98 -8.57
N PHE A 70 5.75 2.82 -7.94
CA PHE A 70 4.51 3.31 -8.53
C PHE A 70 4.69 4.55 -9.39
N GLN A 71 5.83 5.21 -9.31
CA GLN A 71 6.12 6.47 -10.00
C GLN A 71 5.09 7.55 -9.65
N ARG A 72 4.69 7.59 -8.36
CA ARG A 72 3.73 8.54 -7.82
C ARG A 72 3.97 8.74 -6.33
N GLU A 73 3.38 9.79 -5.79
CA GLU A 73 3.34 9.96 -4.34
C GLU A 73 2.53 8.83 -3.72
N VAL A 74 3.04 8.29 -2.64
CA VAL A 74 2.43 7.15 -1.94
C VAL A 74 2.27 7.50 -0.47
N ASP A 75 1.13 7.14 0.08
CA ASP A 75 0.87 7.27 1.51
C ASP A 75 0.69 5.88 2.10
N ILE A 76 1.56 5.49 3.01
CA ILE A 76 1.53 4.17 3.64
C ILE A 76 0.74 4.24 4.93
N VAL A 77 -0.21 3.32 5.08
CA VAL A 77 -0.97 3.15 6.32
C VAL A 77 -0.78 1.71 6.78
N GLU A 78 -0.39 1.53 8.03
CA GLU A 78 -0.30 0.20 8.62
C GLU A 78 -1.69 -0.25 9.05
N LYS A 79 -2.05 -1.48 8.70
CA LYS A 79 -3.35 -2.04 9.06
C LYS A 79 -3.58 -2.01 10.57
N GLU A 80 -2.56 -2.34 11.34
CA GLU A 80 -2.66 -2.36 12.80
C GLU A 80 -2.75 -0.96 13.41
N GLY A 81 -2.38 0.07 12.65
CA GLY A 81 -2.51 1.46 13.06
C GLY A 81 -3.90 2.04 12.87
N LEU A 82 -4.80 1.31 12.20
CA LEU A 82 -6.16 1.76 11.97
C LEU A 82 -7.00 1.50 13.21
N ARG A 83 -7.13 2.49 14.07
CA ARG A 83 -7.85 2.36 15.34
C ARG A 83 -9.28 2.89 15.31
N ASN A 84 -9.55 3.85 14.42
CA ASN A 84 -10.89 4.36 14.25
C ASN A 84 -11.76 3.27 13.60
N PRO A 85 -12.78 2.73 14.29
CA PRO A 85 -13.54 1.58 13.76
C PRO A 85 -14.31 1.90 12.48
N PHE A 86 -14.75 3.12 12.30
CA PHE A 86 -15.48 3.51 11.09
C PHE A 86 -14.54 3.58 9.89
N ARG A 87 -13.38 4.20 10.06
CA ARG A 87 -12.38 4.28 9.00
C ARG A 87 -11.85 2.90 8.64
N ARG A 88 -11.57 2.09 9.66
CA ARG A 88 -11.08 0.72 9.47
C ARG A 88 -12.08 -0.11 8.65
N HIS A 89 -13.35 -0.06 9.03
CA HIS A 89 -14.41 -0.77 8.34
C HIS A 89 -14.51 -0.33 6.88
N GLU A 90 -14.48 0.96 6.64
CA GLU A 90 -14.57 1.52 5.29
C GLU A 90 -13.41 1.04 4.42
N ILE A 91 -12.19 1.13 4.92
CA ILE A 91 -11.00 0.74 4.17
C ILE A 91 -11.00 -0.77 3.89
N LEU A 92 -11.26 -1.59 4.91
CA LEU A 92 -11.18 -3.04 4.76
C LEU A 92 -12.26 -3.59 3.85
N ASN A 93 -13.40 -2.93 3.74
CA ASN A 93 -14.48 -3.36 2.86
C ASN A 93 -14.30 -2.94 1.41
N HIS A 94 -13.46 -1.95 1.14
CA HIS A 94 -13.31 -1.39 -0.21
C HIS A 94 -11.90 -1.54 -0.78
N MET A 95 -10.94 -1.98 0.01
CA MET A 95 -9.56 -2.13 -0.46
C MET A 95 -9.43 -3.23 -1.50
N GLU A 96 -8.39 -3.10 -2.34
CA GLU A 96 -8.03 -4.12 -3.32
C GLU A 96 -6.65 -4.66 -2.98
N VAL A 97 -6.58 -5.95 -2.66
CA VAL A 97 -5.31 -6.61 -2.33
C VAL A 97 -4.51 -6.85 -3.61
N VAL A 98 -3.28 -6.39 -3.63
CA VAL A 98 -2.38 -6.56 -4.78
C VAL A 98 -1.23 -7.51 -4.48
N TYR A 99 -1.02 -7.85 -3.21
CA TYR A 99 -0.04 -8.85 -2.78
C TYR A 99 -0.53 -9.52 -1.50
N ALA A 100 -0.41 -10.83 -1.44
CA ALA A 100 -0.69 -11.60 -0.23
C ALA A 100 0.28 -12.78 -0.17
N ALA A 101 0.94 -12.92 0.96
CA ALA A 101 1.88 -14.03 1.17
C ALA A 101 1.16 -15.34 1.44
#